data_c179b47942f93104b49802d200cc8455
#
_entry.id   c179b47942f93104b49802d200cc8455
#
_cell.length_a   1.000
_cell.length_b   1.000
_cell.length_c   1.000
_cell.angle_alpha   90.00
_cell.angle_beta   90.00
_cell.angle_gamma   90.00
#
_symmetry.space_group_name_H-M   'P 1'
#
loop_
_entity.id
_entity.type
_entity.pdbx_description
1 polymer ?
#
loop_
_entity_poly.entity_id
_entity_poly.type
_entity_poly.pdbx_seq_one_letter_code
_entity_poly.pdbx_strand_id
1 'polypeptide(L)'
;STMKGAVIYTCFKNNIIKANHYETDTSEGLKIAGTKAKHSWNKSGFGNINEVQALAYSSNIYMMKIIIKLAGGHYQYDRPIHIDKSAFTKLRNAAGELGLGVKTGIDLPYEAATGPRVEEDTAGKLLDFSIGQYDTYTPLQLAVYASTLANKGVKVQPHLYKSSYKTDSSGDIVTLNTHKKQIMDDVSEGNEEAFNQIQAGMKAVVTYGTASGSFAGFPY
;
A
#
# COMPACT_ATOMS: atom_id res chain seq x y z
N SER A 1 -2.27 2.24 8.44
CA SER A 1 -1.34 1.23 7.92
C SER A 1 -0.89 1.58 6.51
N THR A 2 0.38 1.40 6.23
CA THR A 2 1.02 1.72 4.94
C THR A 2 0.47 0.86 3.80
N MET A 3 0.05 -0.37 4.06
CA MET A 3 -0.44 -1.34 3.09
C MET A 3 -1.74 -0.93 2.35
N LYS A 4 -2.51 0.00 2.91
CA LYS A 4 -3.83 0.37 2.38
C LYS A 4 -3.80 0.91 0.94
N GLY A 5 -2.74 1.62 0.56
CA GLY A 5 -2.54 2.04 -0.83
C GLY A 5 -2.41 0.85 -1.79
N ALA A 6 -1.66 -0.20 -1.40
CA ALA A 6 -1.54 -1.41 -2.21
C ALA A 6 -2.86 -2.18 -2.33
N VAL A 7 -3.68 -2.18 -1.27
CA VAL A 7 -5.02 -2.80 -1.31
C VAL A 7 -5.94 -2.08 -2.31
N ILE A 8 -5.96 -0.74 -2.27
CA ILE A 8 -6.73 0.06 -3.23
C ILE A 8 -6.22 -0.19 -4.65
N TYR A 9 -4.90 -0.12 -4.88
CA TYR A 9 -4.30 -0.43 -6.17
C TYR A 9 -4.72 -1.81 -6.69
N THR A 10 -4.63 -2.84 -5.83
CA THR A 10 -5.03 -4.21 -6.20
C THR A 10 -6.49 -4.28 -6.63
N CYS A 11 -7.38 -3.60 -5.90
CA CYS A 11 -8.82 -3.62 -6.19
C CYS A 11 -9.16 -2.85 -7.48
N PHE A 12 -8.49 -1.74 -7.77
CA PHE A 12 -8.62 -1.05 -9.06
C PHE A 12 -8.13 -1.92 -10.21
N LYS A 13 -6.91 -2.45 -10.10
CA LYS A 13 -6.28 -3.31 -11.12
C LYS A 13 -7.12 -4.54 -11.48
N ASN A 14 -7.85 -5.08 -10.53
CA ASN A 14 -8.74 -6.23 -10.73
C ASN A 14 -10.20 -5.83 -11.02
N ASN A 15 -10.50 -4.55 -11.31
CA ASN A 15 -11.84 -4.03 -11.59
C ASN A 15 -12.87 -4.30 -10.49
N ILE A 16 -12.44 -4.40 -9.23
CA ILE A 16 -13.30 -4.60 -8.06
C ILE A 16 -13.94 -3.28 -7.63
N ILE A 17 -13.19 -2.19 -7.74
CA ILE A 17 -13.65 -0.82 -7.48
C ILE A 17 -13.25 0.11 -8.61
N LYS A 18 -13.94 1.23 -8.72
CA LYS A 18 -13.62 2.39 -9.54
C LYS A 18 -13.57 3.63 -8.66
N ALA A 19 -13.14 4.78 -9.20
CA ALA A 19 -13.17 6.03 -8.46
C ALA A 19 -14.58 6.33 -7.91
N ASN A 20 -14.60 6.86 -6.69
CA ASN A 20 -15.82 7.11 -5.92
C ASN A 20 -16.61 5.82 -5.56
N HIS A 21 -15.90 4.74 -5.28
CA HIS A 21 -16.51 3.54 -4.72
C HIS A 21 -16.77 3.74 -3.22
N TYR A 22 -18.03 3.64 -2.81
CA TYR A 22 -18.42 3.85 -1.41
C TYR A 22 -18.62 2.54 -0.66
N GLU A 23 -18.16 2.51 0.59
CA GLU A 23 -18.44 1.48 1.58
C GLU A 23 -18.82 2.13 2.91
N THR A 24 -19.69 1.45 3.66
CA THR A 24 -20.12 1.94 4.97
C THR A 24 -19.26 1.35 6.07
N ASP A 25 -18.64 2.22 6.89
CA ASP A 25 -17.90 1.90 8.10
C ASP A 25 -18.77 2.30 9.30
N THR A 26 -19.28 1.31 10.04
CA THR A 26 -20.21 1.51 11.17
C THR A 26 -19.57 1.15 12.50
N SER A 27 -20.19 1.59 13.60
CA SER A 27 -19.83 1.20 14.97
C SER A 27 -19.89 -0.30 15.23
N GLU A 28 -20.73 -1.03 14.49
CA GLU A 28 -20.85 -2.48 14.57
C GLU A 28 -19.56 -3.19 14.08
N GLY A 29 -18.82 -2.55 13.15
CA GLY A 29 -17.61 -3.09 12.55
C GLY A 29 -17.90 -4.21 11.55
N LEU A 30 -16.93 -5.15 11.43
CA LEU A 30 -17.00 -6.31 10.56
C LEU A 30 -16.73 -7.58 11.37
N LYS A 31 -17.66 -8.52 11.35
CA LYS A 31 -17.54 -9.80 12.07
C LYS A 31 -17.84 -10.96 11.12
N ILE A 32 -16.91 -11.91 11.08
CA ILE A 32 -17.11 -13.24 10.47
C ILE A 32 -17.52 -14.19 11.57
N ALA A 33 -18.43 -15.12 11.31
CA ALA A 33 -18.86 -16.13 12.31
C ALA A 33 -17.65 -16.87 12.92
N GLY A 34 -17.67 -17.02 14.25
CA GLY A 34 -16.59 -17.65 15.01
C GLY A 34 -15.38 -16.76 15.27
N THR A 35 -15.40 -15.48 14.84
CA THR A 35 -14.30 -14.52 15.10
C THR A 35 -14.77 -13.34 15.95
N LYS A 36 -13.79 -12.58 16.50
CA LYS A 36 -14.08 -11.27 17.10
C LYS A 36 -14.37 -10.24 16.03
N ALA A 37 -15.30 -9.32 16.31
CA ALA A 37 -15.55 -8.19 15.44
C ALA A 37 -14.29 -7.31 15.27
N LYS A 38 -14.01 -6.92 14.03
CA LYS A 38 -12.93 -5.99 13.67
C LYS A 38 -13.51 -4.60 13.48
N HIS A 39 -12.79 -3.57 13.89
CA HIS A 39 -13.24 -2.19 13.85
C HIS A 39 -12.16 -1.28 13.27
N SER A 40 -12.58 -0.13 12.80
CA SER A 40 -11.69 1.02 12.63
C SER A 40 -11.32 1.60 14.01
N TRP A 41 -10.33 2.49 14.05
CA TRP A 41 -9.92 3.13 15.31
C TRP A 41 -11.01 4.05 15.88
N ASN A 42 -11.82 4.68 15.02
CA ASN A 42 -13.01 5.39 15.45
C ASN A 42 -14.14 4.40 15.75
N LYS A 43 -14.52 4.29 17.00
CA LYS A 43 -15.54 3.33 17.45
C LYS A 43 -16.95 3.63 16.97
N SER A 44 -17.22 4.87 16.58
CA SER A 44 -18.52 5.25 15.97
C SER A 44 -18.61 4.89 14.48
N GLY A 45 -17.48 4.46 13.88
CA GLY A 45 -17.36 4.30 12.43
C GLY A 45 -17.17 5.65 11.71
N PHE A 46 -17.07 5.61 10.40
CA PHE A 46 -16.90 6.80 9.54
C PHE A 46 -18.10 7.05 8.62
N GLY A 47 -19.14 6.22 8.72
CA GLY A 47 -20.29 6.30 7.83
C GLY A 47 -19.97 5.80 6.41
N ASN A 48 -20.63 6.37 5.42
CA ASN A 48 -20.45 6.02 4.03
C ASN A 48 -19.28 6.85 3.45
N ILE A 49 -18.17 6.19 3.14
CA ILE A 49 -16.91 6.82 2.69
C ILE A 49 -16.40 6.17 1.41
N ASN A 50 -15.71 6.97 0.59
CA ASN A 50 -15.02 6.46 -0.60
C ASN A 50 -13.54 6.12 -0.30
N GLU A 51 -12.79 5.65 -1.32
CA GLU A 51 -11.40 5.22 -1.20
C GLU A 51 -10.46 6.33 -0.72
N VAL A 52 -10.69 7.58 -1.13
CA VAL A 52 -9.91 8.76 -0.70
C VAL A 52 -10.12 9.03 0.79
N GLN A 53 -11.38 9.05 1.22
CA GLN A 53 -11.75 9.23 2.62
C GLN A 53 -11.30 8.03 3.48
N ALA A 54 -11.35 6.81 2.94
CA ALA A 54 -10.88 5.61 3.62
C ALA A 54 -9.38 5.66 3.91
N LEU A 55 -8.57 6.22 3.00
CA LEU A 55 -7.15 6.51 3.26
C LEU A 55 -6.99 7.64 4.29
N ALA A 56 -7.69 8.77 4.10
CA ALA A 56 -7.60 9.93 4.98
C ALA A 56 -7.89 9.59 6.44
N TYR A 57 -8.94 8.81 6.69
CA TYR A 57 -9.36 8.40 8.02
C TYR A 57 -8.74 7.07 8.48
N SER A 58 -7.96 6.44 7.61
CA SER A 58 -7.37 5.11 7.88
C SER A 58 -8.42 4.06 8.26
N SER A 59 -9.57 4.01 7.54
CA SER A 59 -10.62 3.02 7.77
C SER A 59 -10.10 1.60 7.53
N ASN A 60 -10.26 0.74 8.51
CA ASN A 60 -9.99 -0.69 8.39
C ASN A 60 -11.15 -1.39 7.68
N ILE A 61 -12.37 -1.02 8.03
CA ILE A 61 -13.59 -1.66 7.52
C ILE A 61 -13.72 -1.49 6.01
N TYR A 62 -13.38 -0.29 5.49
CA TYR A 62 -13.36 -0.07 4.04
C TYR A 62 -12.43 -1.08 3.34
N MET A 63 -11.18 -1.19 3.80
CA MET A 63 -10.18 -2.10 3.21
C MET A 63 -10.62 -3.56 3.28
N MET A 64 -11.19 -3.97 4.43
CA MET A 64 -11.69 -5.33 4.61
C MET A 64 -12.86 -5.64 3.66
N LYS A 65 -13.75 -4.70 3.43
CA LYS A 65 -14.89 -4.90 2.50
C LYS A 65 -14.45 -5.04 1.05
N ILE A 66 -13.57 -4.18 0.56
CA ILE A 66 -13.10 -4.27 -0.82
C ILE A 66 -12.24 -5.51 -1.05
N ILE A 67 -11.44 -5.98 -0.06
CA ILE A 67 -10.66 -7.20 -0.21
C ILE A 67 -11.54 -8.45 -0.19
N ILE A 68 -12.64 -8.46 0.56
CA ILE A 68 -13.66 -9.52 0.50
C ILE A 68 -14.25 -9.61 -0.90
N LYS A 69 -14.58 -8.48 -1.53
CA LYS A 69 -15.06 -8.43 -2.92
C LYS A 69 -14.02 -8.98 -3.89
N LEU A 70 -12.72 -8.63 -3.71
CA LEU A 70 -11.63 -9.20 -4.51
C LEU A 70 -11.59 -10.73 -4.41
N ALA A 71 -11.88 -11.27 -3.24
CA ALA A 71 -11.95 -12.71 -2.98
C ALA A 71 -13.27 -13.36 -3.42
N GLY A 72 -14.15 -12.64 -4.13
CA GLY A 72 -15.46 -13.16 -4.55
C GLY A 72 -16.43 -13.42 -3.39
N GLY A 73 -16.10 -12.93 -2.18
CA GLY A 73 -16.90 -13.15 -0.99
C GLY A 73 -18.11 -12.20 -0.93
N HIS A 74 -19.20 -12.68 -0.36
CA HIS A 74 -20.37 -11.89 -0.01
C HIS A 74 -20.44 -11.72 1.50
N TYR A 75 -20.26 -10.49 1.98
CA TYR A 75 -20.22 -10.21 3.42
C TYR A 75 -21.62 -10.02 4.00
N GLN A 76 -21.90 -10.76 5.07
CA GLN A 76 -22.99 -10.53 6.00
C GLN A 76 -22.46 -10.61 7.44
N TYR A 77 -22.94 -9.74 8.31
CA TYR A 77 -22.50 -9.66 9.69
C TYR A 77 -22.75 -10.98 10.43
N ASP A 78 -21.70 -11.45 11.15
CA ASP A 78 -21.69 -12.68 11.95
C ASP A 78 -22.13 -13.95 11.18
N ARG A 79 -21.83 -14.00 9.88
CA ARG A 79 -22.04 -15.18 9.05
C ARG A 79 -20.69 -15.74 8.56
N PRO A 80 -20.63 -17.06 8.27
CA PRO A 80 -19.48 -17.64 7.59
C PRO A 80 -19.28 -16.96 6.24
N ILE A 81 -18.04 -16.77 5.84
CA ILE A 81 -17.69 -16.22 4.53
C ILE A 81 -16.80 -17.20 3.77
N HIS A 82 -17.17 -17.46 2.53
CA HIS A 82 -16.31 -18.18 1.60
C HIS A 82 -15.46 -17.17 0.82
N ILE A 83 -14.17 -17.45 0.67
CA ILE A 83 -13.24 -16.63 -0.10
C ILE A 83 -12.46 -17.49 -1.10
N ASP A 84 -12.17 -16.92 -2.26
CA ASP A 84 -11.15 -17.42 -3.16
C ASP A 84 -9.76 -17.06 -2.61
N LYS A 85 -8.98 -18.08 -2.24
CA LYS A 85 -7.61 -17.90 -1.71
C LYS A 85 -6.67 -17.22 -2.69
N SER A 86 -6.98 -17.21 -3.99
CA SER A 86 -6.21 -16.46 -5.00
C SER A 86 -6.12 -14.96 -4.70
N ALA A 87 -7.01 -14.42 -3.86
CA ALA A 87 -6.96 -13.03 -3.40
C ALA A 87 -5.64 -12.71 -2.65
N PHE A 88 -5.08 -13.66 -1.90
CA PHE A 88 -3.76 -13.48 -1.28
C PHE A 88 -2.66 -13.30 -2.33
N THR A 89 -2.65 -14.15 -3.35
CA THR A 89 -1.68 -14.05 -4.46
C THR A 89 -1.86 -12.76 -5.24
N LYS A 90 -3.11 -12.38 -5.57
CA LYS A 90 -3.40 -11.12 -6.25
C LYS A 90 -2.88 -9.92 -5.47
N LEU A 91 -3.14 -9.88 -4.15
CA LEU A 91 -2.67 -8.79 -3.29
C LEU A 91 -1.14 -8.78 -3.17
N ARG A 92 -0.48 -9.96 -3.01
CA ARG A 92 0.99 -10.06 -2.95
C ARG A 92 1.66 -9.64 -4.26
N ASN A 93 1.12 -10.07 -5.40
CA ASN A 93 1.65 -9.69 -6.71
C ASN A 93 1.57 -8.18 -6.91
N ALA A 94 0.41 -7.57 -6.67
CA ALA A 94 0.23 -6.13 -6.77
C ALA A 94 1.11 -5.35 -5.77
N ALA A 95 1.26 -5.85 -4.54
CA ALA A 95 2.18 -5.30 -3.55
C ALA A 95 3.64 -5.37 -4.02
N GLY A 96 4.05 -6.48 -4.67
CA GLY A 96 5.38 -6.69 -5.25
C GLY A 96 5.67 -5.74 -6.40
N GLU A 97 4.71 -5.47 -7.26
CA GLU A 97 4.81 -4.45 -8.31
C GLU A 97 5.14 -3.07 -7.72
N LEU A 98 4.57 -2.78 -6.56
CA LEU A 98 4.83 -1.54 -5.83
C LEU A 98 6.11 -1.57 -4.96
N GLY A 99 6.80 -2.71 -4.86
CA GLY A 99 8.07 -2.86 -4.12
C GLY A 99 7.98 -3.56 -2.76
N LEU A 100 6.79 -4.06 -2.35
CA LEU A 100 6.61 -4.78 -1.09
C LEU A 100 6.83 -6.29 -1.28
N GLY A 101 7.59 -6.92 -0.38
CA GLY A 101 7.81 -8.37 -0.39
C GLY A 101 8.75 -8.88 -1.49
N VAL A 102 9.44 -7.99 -2.19
CA VAL A 102 10.42 -8.28 -3.24
C VAL A 102 11.75 -7.57 -2.94
N LYS A 103 12.83 -8.04 -3.55
CA LYS A 103 14.12 -7.32 -3.46
C LYS A 103 14.01 -5.96 -4.12
N THR A 104 14.63 -4.96 -3.50
CA THR A 104 14.62 -3.58 -4.00
C THR A 104 15.71 -3.33 -5.04
N GLY A 105 16.68 -4.24 -5.15
CA GLY A 105 17.82 -4.11 -6.07
C GLY A 105 18.80 -3.01 -5.66
N ILE A 106 18.82 -2.63 -4.37
CA ILE A 106 19.85 -1.68 -3.87
C ILE A 106 21.26 -2.17 -4.18
N ASP A 107 22.17 -1.25 -4.45
CA ASP A 107 23.57 -1.48 -4.80
C ASP A 107 24.43 -2.00 -3.62
N LEU A 108 23.91 -2.98 -2.89
CA LEU A 108 24.62 -3.71 -1.85
C LEU A 108 24.79 -5.18 -2.24
N PRO A 109 25.90 -5.82 -1.81
CA PRO A 109 26.16 -7.23 -2.15
C PRO A 109 25.13 -8.18 -1.57
N TYR A 110 24.49 -7.80 -0.47
CA TYR A 110 23.44 -8.59 0.19
C TYR A 110 22.26 -7.70 0.53
N GLU A 111 21.07 -8.14 0.15
CA GLU A 111 19.83 -7.51 0.50
C GLU A 111 18.91 -8.52 1.18
N ALA A 112 18.48 -8.21 2.41
CA ALA A 112 17.46 -8.95 3.09
C ALA A 112 16.08 -8.54 2.54
N ALA A 113 15.30 -9.49 2.08
CA ALA A 113 13.90 -9.29 1.72
C ALA A 113 13.03 -10.13 2.66
N THR A 114 11.96 -9.53 3.11
CA THR A 114 10.91 -10.22 3.84
C THR A 114 9.67 -10.30 2.96
N GLY A 115 8.79 -11.21 3.26
CA GLY A 115 7.65 -11.47 2.40
C GLY A 115 6.58 -12.29 3.11
N PRO A 116 5.90 -13.18 2.38
CA PRO A 116 4.71 -13.84 2.84
C PRO A 116 4.95 -14.70 4.07
N ARG A 117 4.00 -14.64 5.00
CA ARG A 117 3.89 -15.63 6.06
C ARG A 117 3.48 -16.98 5.47
N VAL A 118 4.08 -18.04 6.01
CA VAL A 118 3.67 -19.41 5.72
C VAL A 118 2.66 -19.82 6.80
N GLU A 119 1.41 -19.40 6.62
CA GLU A 119 0.29 -19.75 7.50
C GLU A 119 -0.90 -20.16 6.64
N GLU A 120 -1.91 -20.75 7.28
CA GLU A 120 -3.15 -21.10 6.59
C GLU A 120 -3.90 -19.84 6.15
N ASP A 121 -4.21 -19.76 4.86
CA ASP A 121 -4.94 -18.64 4.26
C ASP A 121 -6.43 -18.75 4.54
N THR A 122 -6.87 -18.09 5.60
CA THR A 122 -8.28 -17.99 6.02
C THR A 122 -8.86 -16.61 5.71
N ALA A 123 -10.18 -16.51 5.71
CA ALA A 123 -10.86 -15.21 5.51
C ALA A 123 -10.40 -14.18 6.57
N GLY A 124 -10.27 -14.59 7.85
CA GLY A 124 -9.77 -13.69 8.91
C GLY A 124 -8.37 -13.15 8.64
N LYS A 125 -7.47 -14.00 8.12
CA LYS A 125 -6.10 -13.61 7.74
C LYS A 125 -6.08 -12.68 6.54
N LEU A 126 -6.98 -12.86 5.57
CA LEU A 126 -7.12 -11.93 4.44
C LEU A 126 -7.53 -10.53 4.92
N LEU A 127 -8.45 -10.44 5.89
CA LEU A 127 -8.81 -9.16 6.51
C LEU A 127 -7.60 -8.51 7.20
N ASP A 128 -6.80 -9.29 7.95
CA ASP A 128 -5.59 -8.78 8.60
C ASP A 128 -4.55 -8.33 7.57
N PHE A 129 -4.42 -9.06 6.47
CA PHE A 129 -3.54 -8.68 5.37
C PHE A 129 -3.96 -7.34 4.74
N SER A 130 -5.26 -7.12 4.53
CA SER A 130 -5.77 -5.87 3.94
C SER A 130 -5.46 -4.61 4.77
N ILE A 131 -5.13 -4.76 6.04
CA ILE A 131 -4.75 -3.66 6.92
C ILE A 131 -3.27 -3.69 7.34
N GLY A 132 -2.46 -4.57 6.73
CA GLY A 132 -1.01 -4.67 6.95
C GLY A 132 -0.64 -5.35 8.26
N GLN A 133 -1.44 -6.30 8.75
CA GLN A 133 -1.19 -7.08 9.95
C GLN A 133 -0.95 -8.58 9.64
N TYR A 134 -0.39 -8.90 8.50
CA TYR A 134 -0.16 -10.28 8.07
C TYR A 134 1.27 -10.50 7.57
N ASP A 135 1.59 -10.04 6.36
CA ASP A 135 2.95 -10.11 5.82
C ASP A 135 3.86 -9.03 6.44
N THR A 136 5.17 -9.25 6.43
CA THR A 136 6.16 -8.30 6.97
C THR A 136 7.05 -7.76 5.85
N TYR A 137 7.51 -6.52 6.01
CA TYR A 137 8.32 -5.82 5.01
C TYR A 137 9.48 -5.09 5.68
N THR A 138 10.62 -4.96 4.98
CA THR A 138 11.74 -4.18 5.46
C THR A 138 11.45 -2.68 5.34
N PRO A 139 12.11 -1.82 6.15
CA PRO A 139 12.01 -0.36 5.99
C PRO A 139 12.36 0.12 4.59
N LEU A 140 13.34 -0.52 3.92
CA LEU A 140 13.74 -0.18 2.56
C LEU A 140 12.61 -0.50 1.55
N GLN A 141 11.98 -1.67 1.68
CA GLN A 141 10.80 -2.01 0.87
C GLN A 141 9.67 -1.00 1.06
N LEU A 142 9.41 -0.56 2.29
CA LEU A 142 8.40 0.47 2.58
C LEU A 142 8.77 1.82 1.94
N ALA A 143 10.06 2.18 1.92
CA ALA A 143 10.52 3.41 1.25
C ALA A 143 10.36 3.33 -0.28
N VAL A 144 10.73 2.21 -0.90
CA VAL A 144 10.52 1.97 -2.34
C VAL A 144 9.03 2.02 -2.68
N TYR A 145 8.19 1.36 -1.88
CA TYR A 145 6.74 1.39 -2.03
C TYR A 145 6.17 2.83 -1.99
N ALA A 146 6.56 3.61 -0.98
CA ALA A 146 6.12 5.00 -0.87
C ALA A 146 6.56 5.83 -2.08
N SER A 147 7.81 5.65 -2.54
CA SER A 147 8.35 6.28 -3.75
C SER A 147 7.57 5.88 -5.00
N THR A 148 7.25 4.59 -5.16
CA THR A 148 6.49 4.08 -6.31
C THR A 148 5.08 4.69 -6.36
N LEU A 149 4.40 4.82 -5.22
CA LEU A 149 3.10 5.49 -5.16
C LEU A 149 3.21 6.99 -5.47
N ALA A 150 4.25 7.66 -4.97
CA ALA A 150 4.50 9.07 -5.25
C ALA A 150 4.81 9.31 -6.73
N ASN A 151 5.49 8.36 -7.38
CA ASN A 151 5.83 8.38 -8.81
C ASN A 151 4.73 7.77 -9.70
N LYS A 152 3.51 7.61 -9.21
CA LYS A 152 2.35 7.07 -9.96
C LYS A 152 2.61 5.71 -10.62
N GLY A 153 3.32 4.83 -9.93
CA GLY A 153 3.59 3.46 -10.40
C GLY A 153 4.97 3.25 -11.00
N VAL A 154 5.77 4.30 -11.18
CA VAL A 154 7.15 4.16 -11.65
C VAL A 154 8.06 3.79 -10.48
N LYS A 155 8.53 2.55 -10.46
CA LYS A 155 9.42 2.00 -9.44
C LYS A 155 10.89 2.25 -9.80
N VAL A 156 11.57 3.03 -8.96
CA VAL A 156 12.98 3.42 -9.16
C VAL A 156 13.86 2.58 -8.24
N GLN A 157 15.01 2.13 -8.76
CA GLN A 157 16.02 1.41 -7.97
C GLN A 157 16.60 2.33 -6.90
N PRO A 158 16.58 1.94 -5.61
CA PRO A 158 17.31 2.66 -4.58
C PRO A 158 18.82 2.41 -4.74
N HIS A 159 19.64 3.40 -4.40
CA HIS A 159 21.09 3.27 -4.46
C HIS A 159 21.77 4.09 -3.35
N LEU A 160 22.93 3.64 -2.91
CA LEU A 160 23.82 4.33 -1.97
C LEU A 160 24.92 5.08 -2.70
N TYR A 161 25.47 4.48 -3.77
CA TYR A 161 26.48 5.10 -4.59
C TYR A 161 25.88 6.19 -5.47
N LYS A 162 26.31 7.43 -5.28
CA LYS A 162 25.87 8.57 -6.10
C LYS A 162 26.92 8.94 -7.15
N SER A 163 28.14 9.18 -6.72
CA SER A 163 29.22 9.62 -7.61
C SER A 163 30.58 9.30 -7.03
N SER A 164 31.60 9.11 -7.88
CA SER A 164 32.99 9.09 -7.50
C SER A 164 33.73 10.27 -8.14
N TYR A 165 34.77 10.72 -7.45
CA TYR A 165 35.55 11.91 -7.82
C TYR A 165 37.01 11.60 -7.72
N LYS A 166 37.86 12.35 -8.45
CA LYS A 166 39.31 12.44 -8.26
C LYS A 166 39.73 13.90 -8.23
N THR A 167 40.86 14.19 -7.59
CA THR A 167 41.52 15.47 -7.73
C THR A 167 42.45 15.39 -8.94
N ASP A 168 42.40 16.36 -9.83
CA ASP A 168 43.32 16.45 -10.94
C ASP A 168 44.68 17.12 -10.53
N SER A 169 45.58 17.32 -11.50
CA SER A 169 46.87 17.93 -11.28
C SER A 169 46.85 19.39 -10.86
N SER A 170 45.71 20.08 -11.08
CA SER A 170 45.47 21.46 -10.70
C SER A 170 44.86 21.60 -9.31
N GLY A 171 44.48 20.48 -8.68
CA GLY A 171 43.79 20.45 -7.39
C GLY A 171 42.25 20.52 -7.50
N ASP A 172 41.71 20.51 -8.72
CA ASP A 172 40.28 20.57 -8.97
C ASP A 172 39.59 19.20 -8.83
N ILE A 173 38.36 19.21 -8.34
CA ILE A 173 37.58 17.97 -8.20
C ILE A 173 36.91 17.62 -9.53
N VAL A 174 37.28 16.48 -10.10
CA VAL A 174 36.73 15.96 -11.35
C VAL A 174 35.86 14.73 -11.07
N THR A 175 34.60 14.76 -11.51
CA THR A 175 33.68 13.61 -11.41
C THR A 175 34.15 12.49 -12.35
N LEU A 176 34.37 11.28 -11.81
CA LEU A 176 34.71 10.10 -12.59
C LEU A 176 33.44 9.37 -13.07
N ASN A 177 32.56 9.09 -12.16
CA ASN A 177 31.30 8.39 -12.44
C ASN A 177 30.14 8.98 -11.65
N THR A 178 28.96 8.90 -12.23
CA THR A 178 27.71 9.27 -11.56
C THR A 178 26.69 8.16 -11.79
N HIS A 179 26.01 7.73 -10.72
CA HIS A 179 24.90 6.78 -10.82
C HIS A 179 23.78 7.39 -11.63
N LYS A 180 23.27 6.64 -12.61
CA LYS A 180 22.14 7.06 -13.42
C LYS A 180 20.86 6.44 -12.83
N LYS A 181 19.77 7.22 -12.80
CA LYS A 181 18.45 6.74 -12.42
C LYS A 181 18.10 5.47 -13.22
N GLN A 182 17.75 4.39 -12.53
CA GLN A 182 17.28 3.15 -13.12
C GLN A 182 15.82 2.92 -12.76
N ILE A 183 14.98 2.67 -13.76
CA ILE A 183 13.60 2.28 -13.59
C ILE A 183 13.59 0.75 -13.54
N MET A 184 13.08 0.18 -12.44
CA MET A 184 12.99 -1.26 -12.26
C MET A 184 11.69 -1.81 -12.82
N ASP A 185 10.61 -1.00 -12.75
CA ASP A 185 9.28 -1.39 -13.18
C ASP A 185 8.44 -0.14 -13.40
N ASP A 186 7.47 -0.21 -14.30
CA ASP A 186 6.51 0.85 -14.56
C ASP A 186 5.11 0.24 -14.75
N VAL A 187 4.28 0.41 -13.73
CA VAL A 187 2.90 -0.08 -13.72
C VAL A 187 1.89 1.06 -13.81
N SER A 188 2.33 2.21 -14.35
CA SER A 188 1.48 3.40 -14.47
C SER A 188 0.41 3.25 -15.55
N GLU A 189 0.78 2.65 -16.70
CA GLU A 189 -0.13 2.50 -17.85
C GLU A 189 -1.35 1.63 -17.50
N GLY A 190 -2.53 2.17 -17.76
CA GLY A 190 -3.82 1.54 -17.44
C GLY A 190 -4.20 1.54 -15.96
N ASN A 191 -3.36 2.14 -15.08
CA ASN A 191 -3.62 2.25 -13.64
C ASN A 191 -3.64 3.71 -13.15
N GLU A 192 -3.74 4.68 -14.05
CA GLU A 192 -3.66 6.11 -13.75
C GLU A 192 -4.73 6.54 -12.74
N GLU A 193 -5.96 6.01 -12.89
CA GLU A 193 -7.07 6.32 -11.98
C GLU A 193 -6.75 5.84 -10.55
N ALA A 194 -6.23 4.63 -10.40
CA ALA A 194 -5.84 4.08 -9.10
C ALA A 194 -4.80 4.95 -8.41
N PHE A 195 -3.73 5.34 -9.11
CA PHE A 195 -2.68 6.19 -8.55
C PHE A 195 -3.18 7.60 -8.22
N ASN A 196 -4.03 8.19 -9.05
CA ASN A 196 -4.63 9.48 -8.77
C ASN A 196 -5.48 9.46 -7.49
N GLN A 197 -6.32 8.42 -7.29
CA GLN A 197 -7.13 8.26 -6.08
C GLN A 197 -6.26 8.00 -4.84
N ILE A 198 -5.20 7.18 -4.95
CA ILE A 198 -4.27 6.92 -3.85
C ILE A 198 -3.53 8.21 -3.46
N GLN A 199 -3.02 8.98 -4.41
CA GLN A 199 -2.34 10.24 -4.12
C GLN A 199 -3.30 11.28 -3.51
N ALA A 200 -4.53 11.38 -4.01
CA ALA A 200 -5.57 12.20 -3.40
C ALA A 200 -5.84 11.80 -1.95
N GLY A 201 -5.94 10.50 -1.68
CA GLY A 201 -6.10 9.95 -0.34
C GLY A 201 -4.91 10.25 0.57
N MET A 202 -3.67 10.09 0.08
CA MET A 202 -2.45 10.43 0.84
C MET A 202 -2.38 11.92 1.16
N LYS A 203 -2.71 12.79 0.21
CA LYS A 203 -2.84 14.22 0.46
C LYS A 203 -3.91 14.50 1.51
N ALA A 204 -5.06 13.85 1.43
CA ALA A 204 -6.16 13.99 2.40
C ALA A 204 -5.75 13.58 3.83
N VAL A 205 -4.84 12.59 4.00
CA VAL A 205 -4.30 12.20 5.33
C VAL A 205 -3.71 13.41 6.06
N VAL A 206 -2.95 14.26 5.37
CA VAL A 206 -2.25 15.43 5.96
C VAL A 206 -3.11 16.69 5.95
N THR A 207 -4.09 16.81 5.06
CA THR A 207 -4.94 18.03 4.98
C THR A 207 -6.07 18.02 6.00
N TYR A 208 -6.80 16.90 6.15
CA TYR A 208 -7.93 16.80 7.09
C TYR A 208 -8.04 15.43 7.77
N GLY A 209 -7.16 14.49 7.43
CA GLY A 209 -7.18 13.13 7.94
C GLY A 209 -6.38 12.94 9.22
N THR A 210 -5.91 11.70 9.43
CA THR A 210 -5.28 11.26 10.69
C THR A 210 -3.96 11.96 11.01
N ALA A 211 -3.28 12.60 10.07
CA ALA A 211 -2.03 13.33 10.28
C ALA A 211 -2.17 14.86 10.18
N SER A 212 -3.38 15.39 9.99
CA SER A 212 -3.58 16.83 9.78
C SER A 212 -3.01 17.71 10.89
N GLY A 213 -3.16 17.29 12.15
CA GLY A 213 -2.59 18.04 13.29
C GLY A 213 -1.05 18.07 13.28
N SER A 214 -0.39 17.00 12.83
CA SER A 214 1.07 16.92 12.77
C SER A 214 1.67 17.71 11.61
N PHE A 215 0.90 18.01 10.58
CA PHE A 215 1.30 18.74 9.38
C PHE A 215 0.66 20.12 9.27
N ALA A 216 0.02 20.61 10.33
CA ALA A 216 -0.57 21.95 10.34
C ALA A 216 0.51 23.03 10.06
N GLY A 217 0.27 23.87 9.03
CA GLY A 217 1.20 24.90 8.60
C GLY A 217 2.37 24.41 7.74
N PHE A 218 2.44 23.12 7.41
CA PHE A 218 3.45 22.61 6.48
C PHE A 218 3.02 22.87 5.02
N PRO A 219 3.88 23.45 4.15
CA PRO A 219 3.55 23.64 2.73
C PRO A 219 3.64 22.30 1.98
N TYR A 220 2.56 21.90 1.29
CA TYR A 220 2.50 20.71 0.40
C TYR A 220 1.67 20.94 -0.84
#